data_4fe775a84b52a0dd9d66fa25876b4e36
#
_entry.id   4fe775a84b52a0dd9d66fa25876b4e36
#
_cell.length_a   1.000
_cell.length_b   1.000
_cell.length_c   1.000
_cell.angle_alpha   90.00
_cell.angle_beta   90.00
_cell.angle_gamma   90.00
#
_symmetry.space_group_name_H-M   'P 1'
#
loop_
_entity.id
_entity.type
_entity.pdbx_description
1 polymer ?
#
loop_
_entity_poly.entity_id
_entity_poly.type
_entity_poly.pdbx_seq_one_letter_code
_entity_poly.pdbx_strand_id
1 'polypeptide(L)'
;MKRLLATALLMLATGCSSQPQTPVSENPSPAVSPATEASAPATVEVALHELPQVVSVGDGDTARVRRANEMITVRFACVDAPETAQTPWGQQSANRLKQLLPPGQAVQVREVDVDQYGRTVGELFLGNQSINLTMVKEGQAVVYRDYLSGCADTQDQYLAAEAQAKTQRLGFWNQDNPVMPCDYRRGKRSPNQPSSSATPPQPTASSPTPTASTSCDAAYPDVCIPPAPPDLDCKDITYRNFRVLSPDPHRFDGGTKNGIGCES
;
A
#
# COMPACT_ATOMS: atom_id res chain seq x y z
N MET A 1 20.90 59.69 17.45
CA MET A 1 21.24 60.79 16.52
C MET A 1 21.44 60.25 15.13
N LYS A 2 20.86 60.96 14.19
CA LYS A 2 20.94 60.82 12.71
C LYS A 2 20.01 59.83 12.03
N ARG A 3 18.90 60.41 11.63
CA ARG A 3 17.99 60.06 10.54
C ARG A 3 18.72 60.23 9.21
N LEU A 4 18.38 59.39 8.21
CA LEU A 4 18.42 59.83 6.80
C LEU A 4 17.34 59.07 6.03
N LEU A 5 16.40 59.85 5.54
CA LEU A 5 15.41 59.57 4.51
C LEU A 5 16.08 59.70 3.13
N ALA A 6 15.64 58.91 2.16
CA ALA A 6 15.62 59.29 0.71
C ALA A 6 14.77 58.20 0.01
N THR A 7 13.65 58.51 -0.42
CA THR A 7 13.04 59.17 -1.58
C THR A 7 12.76 58.20 -2.73
N ALA A 8 11.48 58.17 -3.07
CA ALA A 8 10.85 57.48 -4.21
C ALA A 8 11.37 58.02 -5.56
N LEU A 9 11.33 57.17 -6.57
CA LEU A 9 11.20 57.66 -7.94
C LEU A 9 10.27 56.75 -8.75
N LEU A 10 9.14 57.32 -9.07
CA LEU A 10 8.07 56.83 -9.93
C LEU A 10 8.47 57.19 -11.37
N MET A 11 8.49 56.25 -12.31
CA MET A 11 8.53 56.53 -13.75
C MET A 11 7.40 55.77 -14.43
N LEU A 12 6.37 56.52 -14.81
CA LEU A 12 5.40 56.18 -15.84
C LEU A 12 6.06 56.39 -17.22
N ALA A 13 5.90 55.45 -18.12
CA ALA A 13 6.04 55.70 -19.55
C ALA A 13 4.90 55.00 -20.31
N THR A 14 3.94 55.81 -20.71
CA THR A 14 2.91 55.53 -21.70
C THR A 14 3.53 55.51 -23.10
N GLY A 15 3.19 54.53 -23.91
CA GLY A 15 3.56 54.48 -25.33
C GLY A 15 2.50 53.76 -26.14
N CYS A 16 1.54 54.51 -26.65
CA CYS A 16 0.68 54.14 -27.79
C CYS A 16 1.49 54.13 -29.08
N SER A 17 1.31 53.14 -29.95
CA SER A 17 1.45 53.33 -31.40
C SER A 17 0.73 52.20 -32.15
N SER A 18 -0.40 52.48 -32.72
CA SER A 18 -0.83 52.57 -34.13
C SER A 18 -0.53 51.33 -35.00
N GLN A 19 -1.63 50.67 -35.40
CA GLN A 19 -1.71 49.83 -36.60
C GLN A 19 -1.62 50.65 -37.89
N PRO A 20 -1.22 50.05 -39.01
CA PRO A 20 -1.77 50.35 -40.31
C PRO A 20 -2.55 49.14 -40.90
N GLN A 21 -3.76 49.42 -41.28
CA GLN A 21 -4.59 48.61 -42.17
C GLN A 21 -4.19 48.87 -43.62
N THR A 22 -4.18 47.79 -44.44
CA THR A 22 -4.34 47.91 -45.91
C THR A 22 -4.77 46.55 -46.46
N PRO A 23 -5.32 46.44 -47.68
CA PRO A 23 -6.75 46.45 -47.94
C PRO A 23 -7.23 45.11 -48.52
N VAL A 24 -8.52 44.96 -48.52
CA VAL A 24 -9.34 43.92 -49.14
C VAL A 24 -9.07 43.73 -50.60
N SER A 25 -8.89 42.51 -51.09
CA SER A 25 -9.09 42.19 -52.51
C SER A 25 -10.03 41.00 -52.59
N GLU A 26 -11.17 41.24 -53.28
CA GLU A 26 -12.19 40.29 -53.58
C GLU A 26 -11.81 39.29 -54.66
N ASN A 27 -12.15 38.01 -54.37
CA ASN A 27 -12.85 36.99 -55.21
C ASN A 27 -12.15 36.43 -56.47
N PRO A 28 -12.46 35.18 -56.90
CA PRO A 28 -13.73 34.46 -56.74
C PRO A 28 -13.62 32.99 -56.27
N SER A 29 -14.73 32.50 -55.76
CA SER A 29 -15.05 31.10 -55.59
C SER A 29 -14.99 30.30 -56.90
N PRO A 30 -14.55 29.06 -56.85
CA PRO A 30 -15.45 27.98 -57.25
C PRO A 30 -15.30 26.67 -56.46
N ALA A 31 -16.39 25.98 -56.48
CA ALA A 31 -16.55 24.51 -56.43
C ALA A 31 -16.50 23.84 -55.02
N VAL A 32 -17.69 23.52 -54.62
CA VAL A 32 -18.07 22.49 -53.67
C VAL A 32 -17.42 21.16 -54.03
N SER A 33 -16.60 20.64 -53.13
CA SER A 33 -16.22 19.23 -53.08
C SER A 33 -16.72 18.68 -51.74
N PRO A 34 -17.18 17.39 -51.75
CA PRO A 34 -17.92 16.87 -50.60
C PRO A 34 -17.04 16.71 -49.36
N ALA A 35 -17.66 17.01 -48.26
CA ALA A 35 -17.08 16.86 -46.92
C ALA A 35 -16.46 15.47 -46.75
N THR A 36 -15.16 15.48 -46.54
CA THR A 36 -14.48 14.37 -45.84
C THR A 36 -14.92 14.52 -44.38
N GLU A 37 -15.75 13.61 -43.92
CA GLU A 37 -16.04 13.44 -42.51
C GLU A 37 -14.72 13.39 -41.74
N ALA A 38 -14.45 14.45 -40.99
CA ALA A 38 -13.42 14.45 -39.99
C ALA A 38 -13.81 13.36 -39.00
N SER A 39 -13.14 12.21 -39.11
CA SER A 39 -13.16 11.18 -38.10
C SER A 39 -12.81 11.83 -36.77
N ALA A 40 -13.77 11.96 -35.90
CA ALA A 40 -13.58 12.38 -34.52
C ALA A 40 -12.47 11.50 -33.92
N PRO A 41 -11.55 12.07 -33.12
CA PRO A 41 -10.58 11.23 -32.42
C PRO A 41 -11.37 10.20 -31.61
N ALA A 42 -11.13 8.93 -31.89
CA ALA A 42 -11.66 7.83 -31.10
C ALA A 42 -11.24 8.11 -29.64
N THR A 43 -12.16 8.56 -28.85
CA THR A 43 -12.04 8.58 -27.40
C THR A 43 -11.73 7.14 -27.01
N VAL A 44 -10.52 6.89 -26.57
CA VAL A 44 -10.11 5.61 -25.99
C VAL A 44 -10.87 5.51 -24.67
N GLU A 45 -12.11 5.15 -24.74
CA GLU A 45 -12.89 4.65 -23.62
C GLU A 45 -12.31 3.28 -23.30
N VAL A 46 -11.19 3.28 -22.56
CA VAL A 46 -10.69 2.05 -21.95
C VAL A 46 -11.83 1.53 -21.11
N ALA A 47 -12.45 0.45 -21.60
CA ALA A 47 -13.61 -0.11 -20.95
C ALA A 47 -13.22 -0.41 -19.51
N LEU A 48 -13.89 0.24 -18.55
CA LEU A 48 -13.66 0.08 -17.10
C LEU A 48 -13.72 -1.39 -16.65
N HIS A 49 -14.31 -2.24 -17.49
CA HIS A 49 -14.40 -3.69 -17.32
C HIS A 49 -13.09 -4.45 -17.57
N GLU A 50 -12.08 -3.83 -18.18
CA GLU A 50 -10.79 -4.46 -18.46
C GLU A 50 -9.74 -4.14 -17.39
N LEU A 51 -9.99 -3.16 -16.52
CA LEU A 51 -9.06 -2.83 -15.46
C LEU A 51 -9.06 -3.90 -14.36
N PRO A 52 -7.88 -4.21 -13.79
CA PRO A 52 -7.79 -5.04 -12.60
C PRO A 52 -8.69 -4.53 -11.47
N GLN A 53 -9.34 -5.44 -10.75
CA GLN A 53 -10.19 -5.13 -9.63
C GLN A 53 -9.58 -5.59 -8.32
N VAL A 54 -9.64 -4.76 -7.30
CA VAL A 54 -9.22 -5.12 -5.96
C VAL A 54 -10.08 -6.25 -5.42
N VAL A 55 -9.45 -7.29 -4.93
CA VAL A 55 -10.11 -8.40 -4.25
C VAL A 55 -9.96 -8.30 -2.75
N SER A 56 -8.75 -8.02 -2.30
CA SER A 56 -8.46 -7.83 -0.88
C SER A 56 -7.18 -7.01 -0.67
N VAL A 57 -7.05 -6.45 0.51
CA VAL A 57 -5.86 -5.78 1.00
C VAL A 57 -5.31 -6.59 2.16
N GLY A 58 -4.02 -6.83 2.17
CA GLY A 58 -3.32 -7.49 3.26
C GLY A 58 -2.94 -6.52 4.38
N ASP A 59 -1.70 -6.11 4.36
CA ASP A 59 -1.12 -5.07 5.19
C ASP A 59 -1.22 -3.68 4.52
N GLY A 60 -0.38 -2.74 4.93
CA GLY A 60 -0.42 -1.36 4.42
C GLY A 60 0.23 -1.14 3.06
N ASP A 61 0.79 -2.18 2.41
CA ASP A 61 1.47 -2.07 1.14
C ASP A 61 1.34 -3.30 0.24
N THR A 62 0.35 -4.14 0.50
CA THR A 62 0.06 -5.33 -0.31
C THR A 62 -1.43 -5.42 -0.62
N ALA A 63 -1.75 -5.59 -1.90
CA ALA A 63 -3.12 -5.81 -2.37
C ALA A 63 -3.19 -7.01 -3.31
N ARG A 64 -4.31 -7.72 -3.29
CA ARG A 64 -4.65 -8.74 -4.28
C ARG A 64 -5.64 -8.15 -5.27
N VAL A 65 -5.33 -8.25 -6.54
CA VAL A 65 -6.20 -7.76 -7.61
C VAL A 65 -6.51 -8.90 -8.60
N ARG A 66 -7.66 -8.83 -9.21
CA ARG A 66 -8.06 -9.74 -10.30
C ARG A 66 -7.91 -9.02 -11.62
N ARG A 67 -7.08 -9.57 -12.51
CA ARG A 67 -6.92 -9.14 -13.90
C ARG A 67 -7.50 -10.23 -14.79
N ALA A 68 -8.64 -9.98 -15.43
CA ALA A 68 -9.39 -11.01 -16.15
C ALA A 68 -9.65 -12.24 -15.23
N ASN A 69 -9.09 -13.39 -15.57
CA ASN A 69 -9.25 -14.63 -14.81
C ASN A 69 -8.05 -14.93 -13.87
N GLU A 70 -7.08 -14.02 -13.79
CA GLU A 70 -5.88 -14.20 -13.01
C GLU A 70 -5.94 -13.39 -11.71
N MET A 71 -5.46 -14.00 -10.61
CA MET A 71 -5.27 -13.35 -9.33
C MET A 71 -3.80 -12.99 -9.17
N ILE A 72 -3.49 -11.70 -9.07
CA ILE A 72 -2.14 -11.23 -8.84
C ILE A 72 -2.04 -10.56 -7.46
N THR A 73 -0.93 -10.82 -6.77
CA THR A 73 -0.59 -10.11 -5.54
C THR A 73 0.37 -8.99 -5.90
N VAL A 74 -0.02 -7.76 -5.59
CA VAL A 74 0.79 -6.57 -5.84
C VAL A 74 1.40 -6.10 -4.53
N ARG A 75 2.72 -6.14 -4.44
CA ARG A 75 3.53 -5.46 -3.42
C ARG A 75 3.78 -4.03 -3.91
N PHE A 76 3.46 -3.05 -3.10
CA PHE A 76 3.60 -1.65 -3.50
C PHE A 76 5.07 -1.27 -3.69
N ALA A 77 5.39 -0.77 -4.89
CA ALA A 77 6.73 -0.30 -5.22
C ALA A 77 7.10 0.95 -4.42
N CYS A 78 8.39 1.09 -4.10
CA CYS A 78 9.01 2.29 -3.55
C CYS A 78 8.55 2.70 -2.15
N VAL A 79 7.65 1.94 -1.54
CA VAL A 79 7.13 2.19 -0.19
C VAL A 79 7.23 0.95 0.69
N ASP A 80 7.23 1.18 1.99
CA ASP A 80 7.29 0.15 3.01
C ASP A 80 6.33 0.54 4.15
N ALA A 81 5.31 -0.27 4.36
CA ALA A 81 4.33 -0.01 5.42
C ALA A 81 4.80 -0.59 6.76
N PRO A 82 4.38 0.00 7.89
CA PRO A 82 4.60 -0.61 9.17
C PRO A 82 4.02 -2.02 9.22
N GLU A 83 4.79 -2.95 9.77
CA GLU A 83 4.34 -4.32 9.99
C GLU A 83 3.09 -4.34 10.87
N THR A 84 2.19 -5.31 10.66
CA THR A 84 0.96 -5.42 11.46
C THR A 84 1.24 -5.45 12.96
N ALA A 85 2.38 -6.04 13.36
CA ALA A 85 2.83 -6.08 14.74
C ALA A 85 3.45 -4.78 15.26
N GLN A 86 3.70 -3.78 14.43
CA GLN A 86 4.12 -2.44 14.84
C GLN A 86 2.91 -1.62 15.27
N THR A 87 2.36 -1.96 16.42
CA THR A 87 1.15 -1.32 16.99
C THR A 87 1.42 0.14 17.42
N PRO A 88 0.50 1.09 17.12
CA PRO A 88 -0.77 0.91 16.40
C PRO A 88 -0.64 1.06 14.87
N TRP A 89 0.55 1.37 14.36
CA TRP A 89 0.82 1.92 13.03
C TRP A 89 0.52 0.93 11.90
N GLY A 90 0.88 -0.35 12.07
CA GLY A 90 0.61 -1.37 11.08
C GLY A 90 -0.88 -1.57 10.84
N GLN A 91 -1.67 -1.60 11.92
CA GLN A 91 -3.13 -1.73 11.80
C GLN A 91 -3.76 -0.47 11.18
N GLN A 92 -3.26 0.72 11.53
CA GLN A 92 -3.73 1.99 10.95
C GLN A 92 -3.45 2.03 9.45
N SER A 93 -2.24 1.66 9.05
CA SER A 93 -1.82 1.57 7.65
C SER A 93 -2.71 0.60 6.86
N ALA A 94 -2.87 -0.62 7.34
CA ALA A 94 -3.74 -1.62 6.70
C ALA A 94 -5.20 -1.15 6.59
N ASN A 95 -5.74 -0.54 7.64
CA ASN A 95 -7.11 -0.01 7.61
C ASN A 95 -7.26 1.15 6.62
N ARG A 96 -6.25 2.02 6.53
CA ARG A 96 -6.28 3.13 5.57
C ARG A 96 -6.24 2.61 4.14
N LEU A 97 -5.39 1.64 3.85
CA LEU A 97 -5.32 1.05 2.52
C LEU A 97 -6.65 0.36 2.13
N LYS A 98 -7.31 -0.33 3.06
CA LYS A 98 -8.66 -0.90 2.83
C LYS A 98 -9.71 0.15 2.50
N GLN A 99 -9.62 1.35 3.09
CA GLN A 99 -10.51 2.47 2.76
C GLN A 99 -10.25 3.03 1.35
N LEU A 100 -8.98 3.11 0.94
CA LEU A 100 -8.59 3.58 -0.38
C LEU A 100 -8.91 2.55 -1.46
N LEU A 101 -8.79 1.27 -1.14
CA LEU A 101 -8.95 0.15 -2.08
C LEU A 101 -10.00 -0.86 -1.57
N PRO A 102 -11.29 -0.49 -1.55
CA PRO A 102 -12.33 -1.44 -1.20
C PRO A 102 -12.44 -2.56 -2.25
N PRO A 103 -12.90 -3.76 -1.88
CA PRO A 103 -13.13 -4.84 -2.83
C PRO A 103 -14.03 -4.41 -3.99
N GLY A 104 -13.68 -4.83 -5.21
CA GLY A 104 -14.37 -4.44 -6.44
C GLY A 104 -13.88 -3.12 -7.05
N GLN A 105 -13.03 -2.35 -6.36
CA GLN A 105 -12.47 -1.13 -6.90
C GLN A 105 -11.59 -1.42 -8.12
N ALA A 106 -11.90 -0.81 -9.27
CA ALA A 106 -11.06 -0.87 -10.46
C ALA A 106 -9.79 -0.02 -10.23
N VAL A 107 -8.62 -0.57 -10.57
CA VAL A 107 -7.31 0.06 -10.41
C VAL A 107 -6.47 -0.11 -11.65
N GLN A 108 -5.57 0.82 -11.89
CA GLN A 108 -4.48 0.64 -12.83
C GLN A 108 -3.25 0.17 -12.06
N VAL A 109 -2.51 -0.80 -12.62
CA VAL A 109 -1.27 -1.32 -12.04
C VAL A 109 -0.12 -0.96 -12.97
N ARG A 110 0.79 -0.14 -12.52
CA ARG A 110 2.08 0.09 -13.17
C ARG A 110 3.10 -0.87 -12.59
N GLU A 111 3.39 -1.93 -13.30
CA GLU A 111 4.37 -2.93 -12.89
C GLU A 111 5.79 -2.35 -12.98
N VAL A 112 6.58 -2.58 -11.96
CA VAL A 112 7.98 -2.13 -11.83
C VAL A 112 8.92 -3.33 -11.87
N ASP A 113 8.56 -4.41 -11.16
CA ASP A 113 9.38 -5.61 -11.03
C ASP A 113 8.51 -6.81 -10.59
N VAL A 114 9.12 -7.98 -10.50
CA VAL A 114 8.56 -9.17 -9.85
C VAL A 114 9.54 -9.63 -8.77
N ASP A 115 9.07 -9.76 -7.54
CA ASP A 115 9.93 -10.14 -6.44
C ASP A 115 10.24 -11.65 -6.42
N GLN A 116 11.17 -12.04 -5.55
CA GLN A 116 11.61 -13.44 -5.41
C GLN A 116 10.49 -14.41 -4.97
N TYR A 117 9.34 -13.89 -4.52
CA TYR A 117 8.17 -14.67 -4.12
C TYR A 117 7.11 -14.73 -5.23
N GLY A 118 7.40 -14.17 -6.41
CA GLY A 118 6.48 -14.11 -7.56
C GLY A 118 5.39 -13.05 -7.44
N ARG A 119 5.50 -12.10 -6.49
CA ARG A 119 4.55 -10.99 -6.40
C ARG A 119 4.94 -9.90 -7.41
N THR A 120 3.95 -9.33 -8.08
CA THR A 120 4.16 -8.10 -8.87
C THR A 120 4.54 -6.95 -7.93
N VAL A 121 5.69 -6.33 -8.17
CA VAL A 121 6.05 -5.07 -7.51
C VAL A 121 5.55 -3.93 -8.37
N GLY A 122 4.68 -3.06 -7.87
CA GLY A 122 4.07 -2.04 -8.71
C GLY A 122 3.46 -0.87 -7.97
N GLU A 123 3.06 0.13 -8.74
CA GLU A 123 2.24 1.24 -8.25
C GLU A 123 0.79 1.04 -8.67
N LEU A 124 -0.12 1.27 -7.72
CA LEU A 124 -1.56 1.25 -7.97
C LEU A 124 -2.09 2.67 -8.13
N PHE A 125 -2.98 2.85 -9.11
CA PHE A 125 -3.60 4.14 -9.39
C PHE A 125 -5.12 4.03 -9.40
N LEU A 126 -5.77 5.04 -8.84
CA LEU A 126 -7.19 5.36 -9.05
C LEU A 126 -7.25 6.59 -9.96
N GLY A 127 -7.55 6.37 -11.24
CA GLY A 127 -7.36 7.40 -12.25
C GLY A 127 -5.90 7.88 -12.26
N ASN A 128 -5.67 9.17 -12.02
CA ASN A 128 -4.33 9.75 -11.97
C ASN A 128 -3.72 9.80 -10.56
N GLN A 129 -4.41 9.27 -9.55
CA GLN A 129 -3.94 9.31 -8.17
C GLN A 129 -3.14 8.04 -7.83
N SER A 130 -1.85 8.17 -7.54
CA SER A 130 -1.04 7.09 -6.99
C SER A 130 -1.44 6.79 -5.56
N ILE A 131 -1.86 5.55 -5.31
CA ILE A 131 -2.19 5.06 -3.97
C ILE A 131 -0.92 4.92 -3.13
N ASN A 132 0.17 4.42 -3.73
CA ASN A 132 1.47 4.33 -3.07
C ASN A 132 1.90 5.69 -2.51
N LEU A 133 1.87 6.74 -3.36
CA LEU A 133 2.22 8.09 -2.96
C LEU A 133 1.26 8.66 -1.91
N THR A 134 -0.03 8.34 -2.00
CA THR A 134 -1.04 8.74 -1.01
C THR A 134 -0.72 8.17 0.37
N MET A 135 -0.36 6.88 0.44
CA MET A 135 0.04 6.24 1.70
C MET A 135 1.25 6.92 2.34
N VAL A 136 2.23 7.37 1.53
CA VAL A 136 3.39 8.13 2.05
C VAL A 136 2.99 9.52 2.51
N LYS A 137 2.17 10.25 1.74
CA LYS A 137 1.68 11.60 2.09
C LYS A 137 0.94 11.61 3.43
N GLU A 138 0.18 10.57 3.71
CA GLU A 138 -0.60 10.43 4.94
C GLU A 138 0.22 9.81 6.10
N GLY A 139 1.49 9.50 5.87
CA GLY A 139 2.35 8.85 6.87
C GLY A 139 1.94 7.42 7.19
N GLN A 140 1.16 6.77 6.31
CA GLN A 140 0.74 5.37 6.49
C GLN A 140 1.79 4.38 5.96
N ALA A 141 2.71 4.84 5.12
CA ALA A 141 3.89 4.11 4.67
C ALA A 141 5.11 5.04 4.67
N VAL A 142 6.29 4.46 4.68
CA VAL A 142 7.56 5.18 4.53
C VAL A 142 8.13 4.94 3.14
N VAL A 143 9.04 5.80 2.69
CA VAL A 143 9.76 5.59 1.44
C VAL A 143 10.77 4.46 1.62
N TYR A 144 10.71 3.44 0.76
CA TYR A 144 11.67 2.34 0.74
C TYR A 144 12.85 2.72 -0.15
N ARG A 145 13.87 3.33 0.47
CA ARG A 145 15.00 3.94 -0.25
C ARG A 145 15.80 2.97 -1.10
N ASP A 146 15.98 1.74 -0.63
CA ASP A 146 16.76 0.72 -1.33
C ASP A 146 16.14 0.34 -2.69
N TYR A 147 14.83 0.57 -2.86
CA TYR A 147 14.07 0.24 -4.06
C TYR A 147 13.45 1.47 -4.75
N LEU A 148 13.85 2.67 -4.34
CA LEU A 148 13.26 3.91 -4.86
C LEU A 148 13.58 4.15 -6.35
N SER A 149 14.66 3.56 -6.87
CA SER A 149 15.01 3.59 -8.29
C SER A 149 13.93 3.00 -9.21
N GLY A 150 13.09 2.11 -8.71
CA GLY A 150 11.92 1.60 -9.44
C GLY A 150 10.84 2.64 -9.72
N CYS A 151 10.89 3.78 -9.01
CA CYS A 151 10.00 4.93 -9.19
C CYS A 151 10.78 6.18 -9.60
N ALA A 152 11.78 6.06 -10.49
CA ALA A 152 12.72 7.13 -10.84
C ALA A 152 12.01 8.44 -11.22
N ASP A 153 10.96 8.37 -12.04
CA ASP A 153 10.22 9.55 -12.53
C ASP A 153 9.44 10.29 -11.42
N THR A 154 9.17 9.61 -10.31
CA THR A 154 8.35 10.14 -9.21
C THR A 154 9.09 10.15 -7.87
N GLN A 155 10.37 9.76 -7.82
CA GLN A 155 11.12 9.65 -6.58
C GLN A 155 11.14 10.93 -5.75
N ASP A 156 11.28 12.10 -6.40
CA ASP A 156 11.27 13.38 -5.70
C ASP A 156 9.93 13.67 -5.03
N GLN A 157 8.82 13.22 -5.66
CA GLN A 157 7.50 13.35 -5.07
C GLN A 157 7.35 12.48 -3.81
N TYR A 158 7.90 11.23 -3.83
CA TYR A 158 7.92 10.37 -2.66
C TYR A 158 8.74 10.96 -1.53
N LEU A 159 9.94 11.46 -1.82
CA LEU A 159 10.82 12.07 -0.83
C LEU A 159 10.21 13.33 -0.22
N ALA A 160 9.62 14.20 -1.04
CA ALA A 160 8.94 15.41 -0.57
C ALA A 160 7.70 15.08 0.29
N ALA A 161 6.92 14.08 -0.13
CA ALA A 161 5.75 13.61 0.62
C ALA A 161 6.13 13.07 1.99
N GLU A 162 7.18 12.25 2.06
CA GLU A 162 7.68 11.73 3.34
C GLU A 162 8.20 12.84 4.24
N ALA A 163 8.96 13.80 3.70
CA ALA A 163 9.47 14.94 4.46
C ALA A 163 8.33 15.77 5.07
N GLN A 164 7.26 15.99 4.28
CA GLN A 164 6.08 16.69 4.76
C GLN A 164 5.34 15.89 5.84
N ALA A 165 5.13 14.58 5.65
CA ALA A 165 4.50 13.72 6.64
C ALA A 165 5.28 13.70 7.96
N LYS A 166 6.61 13.67 7.91
CA LYS A 166 7.49 13.79 9.08
C LYS A 166 7.31 15.12 9.81
N THR A 167 7.35 16.23 9.06
CA THR A 167 7.21 17.58 9.63
C THR A 167 5.87 17.76 10.33
N GLN A 168 4.81 17.19 9.77
CA GLN A 168 3.45 17.25 10.31
C GLN A 168 3.15 16.14 11.33
N ARG A 169 4.11 15.25 11.60
CA ARG A 169 3.95 14.08 12.49
C ARG A 169 2.73 13.22 12.14
N LEU A 170 2.51 12.96 10.85
CA LEU A 170 1.37 12.16 10.39
C LEU A 170 1.61 10.66 10.54
N GLY A 171 0.57 9.93 10.87
CA GLY A 171 0.57 8.47 10.90
C GLY A 171 1.79 7.89 11.63
N PHE A 172 2.56 7.03 10.97
CA PHE A 172 3.76 6.39 11.49
C PHE A 172 4.79 7.39 12.08
N TRP A 173 4.82 8.63 11.58
CA TRP A 173 5.72 9.67 12.05
C TRP A 173 5.27 10.37 13.34
N ASN A 174 4.07 10.04 13.85
CA ASN A 174 3.57 10.58 15.13
C ASN A 174 4.09 9.76 16.33
N GLN A 175 5.38 9.51 16.34
CA GLN A 175 6.08 8.85 17.43
C GLN A 175 7.52 9.36 17.51
N ASP A 176 8.14 9.20 18.66
CA ASP A 176 9.54 9.50 18.84
C ASP A 176 10.38 8.24 18.54
N ASN A 177 11.47 8.41 17.77
CA ASN A 177 12.39 7.34 17.41
C ASN A 177 11.70 6.13 16.72
N PRO A 178 11.03 6.33 15.58
CA PRO A 178 10.37 5.25 14.87
C PRO A 178 11.36 4.17 14.42
N VAL A 179 11.04 2.92 14.67
CA VAL A 179 11.77 1.79 14.08
C VAL A 179 11.21 1.57 12.67
N MET A 180 12.05 1.75 11.66
CA MET A 180 11.62 1.57 10.26
C MET A 180 11.07 0.16 10.03
N PRO A 181 10.05 -0.01 9.15
CA PRO A 181 9.47 -1.33 8.90
C PRO A 181 10.50 -2.39 8.50
N CYS A 182 11.43 -2.05 7.61
CA CYS A 182 12.52 -2.94 7.22
C CYS A 182 13.43 -3.33 8.41
N ASP A 183 13.69 -2.41 9.33
CA ASP A 183 14.48 -2.67 10.54
C ASP A 183 13.71 -3.53 11.54
N TYR A 184 12.40 -3.31 11.64
CA TYR A 184 11.53 -4.13 12.48
C TYR A 184 11.50 -5.59 12.01
N ARG A 185 11.42 -5.85 10.69
CA ARG A 185 11.57 -7.19 10.12
C ARG A 185 12.92 -7.84 10.44
N ARG A 186 13.97 -7.04 10.53
CA ARG A 186 15.31 -7.50 10.94
C ARG A 186 15.47 -7.67 12.46
N GLY A 187 14.39 -7.55 13.23
CA GLY A 187 14.38 -7.78 14.67
C GLY A 187 14.63 -6.55 15.54
N LYS A 188 14.84 -5.36 14.98
CA LYS A 188 14.91 -4.13 15.77
C LYS A 188 13.55 -3.85 16.43
N ARG A 189 13.56 -3.35 17.66
CA ARG A 189 12.37 -2.98 18.42
C ARG A 189 12.54 -1.57 18.99
N SER A 190 11.43 -0.84 19.12
CA SER A 190 11.43 0.45 19.81
C SER A 190 11.57 0.23 21.32
N PRO A 191 12.37 1.04 22.02
CA PRO A 191 12.46 0.95 23.49
C PRO A 191 11.10 1.15 24.19
N ASN A 192 10.20 1.87 23.55
CA ASN A 192 8.86 2.20 24.09
C ASN A 192 7.75 1.30 23.55
N GLN A 193 8.06 0.34 22.67
CA GLN A 193 7.07 -0.62 22.21
C GLN A 193 6.98 -1.73 23.25
N PRO A 194 5.80 -2.02 23.82
CA PRO A 194 5.68 -3.16 24.72
C PRO A 194 6.19 -4.38 23.97
N SER A 195 7.19 -5.01 24.54
CA SER A 195 7.74 -6.24 23.97
C SER A 195 6.60 -7.24 23.90
N SER A 196 6.21 -7.63 22.69
CA SER A 196 5.32 -8.78 22.52
C SER A 196 6.03 -10.11 22.83
N SER A 197 7.24 -10.04 23.36
CA SER A 197 7.83 -11.08 24.21
C SER A 197 7.25 -10.91 25.62
N ALA A 198 5.94 -10.94 25.76
CA ALA A 198 5.37 -11.29 27.02
C ALA A 198 5.64 -12.76 27.22
N THR A 199 6.75 -13.08 27.85
CA THR A 199 6.81 -14.19 28.80
C THR A 199 5.55 -14.03 29.65
N PRO A 200 4.65 -15.00 29.69
CA PRO A 200 3.46 -14.90 30.53
C PRO A 200 3.93 -14.53 31.94
N PRO A 201 3.28 -13.59 32.64
CA PRO A 201 3.63 -13.30 34.02
C PRO A 201 3.56 -14.61 34.80
N GLN A 202 4.67 -14.96 35.40
CA GLN A 202 4.75 -16.09 36.33
C GLN A 202 3.71 -15.83 37.43
N PRO A 203 2.72 -16.69 37.60
CA PRO A 203 1.67 -16.46 38.59
C PRO A 203 2.28 -16.58 39.97
N THR A 204 2.25 -15.49 40.75
CA THR A 204 2.30 -15.58 42.20
C THR A 204 1.10 -16.35 42.67
N ALA A 205 1.35 -17.38 43.43
CA ALA A 205 0.39 -18.34 43.90
C ALA A 205 -0.78 -17.74 44.66
N SER A 206 -1.99 -18.07 44.25
CA SER A 206 -3.16 -18.25 45.13
C SER A 206 -4.19 -19.10 44.35
N SER A 207 -4.35 -20.32 44.76
CA SER A 207 -5.36 -21.28 44.26
C SER A 207 -6.79 -20.87 44.63
N PRO A 208 -7.84 -21.32 43.90
CA PRO A 208 -8.13 -22.74 43.72
C PRO A 208 -8.56 -23.18 42.30
N THR A 209 -8.33 -24.44 42.05
CA THR A 209 -8.71 -25.30 40.94
C THR A 209 -10.19 -25.22 40.53
N PRO A 210 -10.62 -25.39 39.20
CA PRO A 210 -10.48 -26.70 38.59
C PRO A 210 -9.99 -26.74 37.12
N THR A 211 -9.09 -27.64 36.89
CA THR A 211 -8.86 -28.52 35.73
C THR A 211 -9.43 -28.16 34.35
N ALA A 212 -8.52 -27.70 33.46
CA ALA A 212 -8.38 -28.12 32.07
C ALA A 212 -6.95 -27.79 31.63
N SER A 213 -6.06 -28.75 31.63
CA SER A 213 -4.72 -28.66 31.06
C SER A 213 -4.86 -28.58 29.56
N THR A 214 -4.80 -27.38 29.00
CA THR A 214 -4.64 -27.19 27.54
C THR A 214 -3.15 -27.39 27.20
N SER A 215 -2.72 -28.66 27.19
CA SER A 215 -1.47 -29.01 26.56
C SER A 215 -1.64 -28.87 25.03
N CYS A 216 -0.84 -28.05 24.39
CA CYS A 216 -0.82 -27.98 22.92
C CYS A 216 -0.15 -29.25 22.39
N ASP A 217 -0.66 -29.79 21.28
CA ASP A 217 -0.06 -30.94 20.62
C ASP A 217 1.24 -30.57 19.94
N ALA A 218 2.30 -31.36 20.19
CA ALA A 218 3.62 -31.11 19.62
C ALA A 218 3.68 -31.30 18.09
N ALA A 219 2.68 -31.94 17.49
CA ALA A 219 2.56 -32.07 16.04
C ALA A 219 2.29 -30.75 15.34
N TYR A 220 1.88 -29.70 16.07
CA TYR A 220 1.52 -28.39 15.54
C TYR A 220 2.34 -27.27 16.18
N PRO A 221 3.64 -27.18 15.88
CA PRO A 221 4.57 -26.34 16.64
C PRO A 221 4.33 -24.83 16.50
N ASP A 222 3.62 -24.40 15.48
CA ASP A 222 3.38 -22.98 15.20
C ASP A 222 2.04 -22.48 15.78
N VAL A 223 1.17 -23.39 16.24
CA VAL A 223 -0.18 -23.08 16.74
C VAL A 223 -0.52 -23.97 17.93
N CYS A 224 -1.33 -23.45 18.85
CA CYS A 224 -1.76 -24.25 20.00
C CYS A 224 -3.09 -24.96 19.69
N ILE A 225 -3.00 -26.24 19.36
CA ILE A 225 -4.13 -27.13 19.13
C ILE A 225 -4.10 -28.21 20.21
N PRO A 226 -5.21 -28.48 20.89
CA PRO A 226 -5.24 -29.54 21.92
C PRO A 226 -4.99 -30.91 21.27
N PRO A 227 -4.43 -31.88 22.00
CA PRO A 227 -4.25 -33.24 21.50
C PRO A 227 -5.60 -33.95 21.28
N ALA A 228 -5.65 -34.82 20.29
CA ALA A 228 -6.77 -35.70 20.07
C ALA A 228 -6.95 -36.71 21.22
N PRO A 229 -8.19 -37.15 21.57
CA PRO A 229 -9.48 -36.68 21.13
C PRO A 229 -9.97 -35.42 21.87
N PRO A 230 -10.92 -34.66 21.30
CA PRO A 230 -11.66 -34.92 20.06
C PRO A 230 -10.82 -34.67 18.80
N ASP A 231 -11.18 -35.37 17.69
CA ASP A 231 -10.61 -35.09 16.36
C ASP A 231 -11.21 -33.77 15.85
N LEU A 232 -10.37 -32.83 15.45
CA LEU A 232 -10.75 -31.51 14.99
C LEU A 232 -10.55 -31.39 13.47
N ASP A 233 -11.47 -30.74 12.78
CA ASP A 233 -11.37 -30.40 11.37
C ASP A 233 -10.87 -28.93 11.19
N CYS A 234 -10.40 -28.61 9.98
CA CYS A 234 -10.01 -27.24 9.63
C CYS A 234 -11.13 -26.19 9.83
N LYS A 235 -12.40 -26.61 9.80
CA LYS A 235 -13.55 -25.73 10.10
C LYS A 235 -13.68 -25.40 11.58
N ASP A 236 -13.16 -26.25 12.46
CA ASP A 236 -13.31 -26.14 13.93
C ASP A 236 -12.21 -25.26 14.55
N ILE A 237 -11.20 -24.90 13.78
CA ILE A 237 -10.09 -24.07 14.19
C ILE A 237 -9.94 -22.82 13.31
N THR A 238 -9.36 -21.76 13.88
CA THR A 238 -9.14 -20.51 13.17
C THR A 238 -7.81 -20.43 12.44
N TYR A 239 -6.91 -21.37 12.72
CA TYR A 239 -5.57 -21.41 12.13
C TYR A 239 -5.61 -21.94 10.71
N ARG A 240 -4.75 -21.40 9.83
CA ARG A 240 -4.56 -21.82 8.44
C ARG A 240 -3.09 -21.81 8.09
N ASN A 241 -2.68 -22.69 7.16
CA ASN A 241 -1.33 -22.74 6.61
C ASN A 241 -0.23 -22.84 7.69
N PHE A 242 -0.47 -23.65 8.72
CA PHE A 242 0.50 -23.89 9.79
C PHE A 242 1.26 -25.20 9.58
N ARG A 243 2.44 -25.29 10.17
CA ARG A 243 3.30 -26.48 10.04
C ARG A 243 2.72 -27.66 10.80
N VAL A 244 2.72 -28.82 10.12
CA VAL A 244 2.30 -30.11 10.69
C VAL A 244 3.49 -31.06 10.72
N LEU A 245 3.76 -31.66 11.87
CA LEU A 245 4.76 -32.70 12.08
C LEU A 245 4.09 -34.06 12.20
N SER A 246 4.80 -35.11 11.78
CA SER A 246 4.30 -36.48 11.96
C SER A 246 4.52 -36.95 13.42
N PRO A 247 3.54 -37.68 14.01
CA PRO A 247 2.21 -38.00 13.47
C PRO A 247 1.29 -36.77 13.47
N ASP A 248 0.36 -36.70 12.53
CA ASP A 248 -0.69 -35.68 12.45
C ASP A 248 -1.99 -36.22 13.05
N PRO A 249 -2.24 -36.06 14.36
CA PRO A 249 -3.36 -36.72 15.04
C PRO A 249 -4.73 -36.22 14.60
N HIS A 250 -4.86 -34.99 14.09
CA HIS A 250 -6.08 -34.39 13.57
C HIS A 250 -6.20 -34.47 12.05
N ARG A 251 -5.15 -34.92 11.34
CA ARG A 251 -5.12 -35.07 9.88
C ARG A 251 -5.28 -33.75 9.14
N PHE A 252 -4.75 -32.65 9.69
CA PHE A 252 -4.84 -31.32 9.09
C PHE A 252 -4.02 -31.16 7.81
N ASP A 253 -3.01 -31.98 7.58
CA ASP A 253 -2.18 -32.01 6.35
C ASP A 253 -2.92 -32.68 5.15
N GLY A 254 -4.16 -33.08 5.32
CA GLY A 254 -5.05 -33.53 4.25
C GLY A 254 -4.44 -34.54 3.29
N GLY A 255 -4.76 -34.40 1.99
CA GLY A 255 -4.30 -35.32 0.94
C GLY A 255 -2.95 -35.01 0.35
N THR A 256 -2.40 -33.83 0.56
CA THR A 256 -1.13 -33.34 -0.08
C THR A 256 0.11 -33.85 0.65
N LYS A 257 0.02 -34.09 1.96
CA LYS A 257 1.12 -34.52 2.85
C LYS A 257 2.41 -33.69 2.67
N ASN A 258 2.24 -32.38 2.55
CA ASN A 258 3.34 -31.44 2.34
C ASN A 258 3.80 -30.78 3.64
N GLY A 259 3.28 -31.20 4.79
CA GLY A 259 3.60 -30.65 6.11
C GLY A 259 2.91 -29.33 6.44
N ILE A 260 1.84 -28.98 5.70
CA ILE A 260 1.07 -27.75 5.91
C ILE A 260 -0.38 -28.11 6.22
N GLY A 261 -0.86 -27.68 7.38
CA GLY A 261 -2.23 -27.94 7.83
C GLY A 261 -3.21 -26.85 7.40
N CYS A 262 -4.43 -27.28 7.07
CA CYS A 262 -5.56 -26.41 6.73
C CYS A 262 -5.23 -25.38 5.63
N GLU A 263 -4.64 -25.84 4.54
CA GLU A 263 -4.39 -25.02 3.37
C GLU A 263 -5.68 -24.37 2.85
N SER A 264 -5.63 -23.09 2.49
CA SER A 264 -6.76 -22.28 2.00
C SER A 264 -6.54 -21.85 0.57
#